data_f0959b2902b4b0855239f86a4aea179b
#
_entry.id   f0959b2902b4b0855239f86a4aea179b
#
_cell.length_a   1.000
_cell.length_b   1.000
_cell.length_c   1.000
_cell.angle_alpha   90.00
_cell.angle_beta   90.00
_cell.angle_gamma   90.00
#
_symmetry.space_group_name_H-M   'P 1'
#
loop_
_entity.id
_entity.type
_entity.pdbx_description
1 polymer ?
#
loop_
_entity_poly.entity_id
_entity_poly.type
_entity_poly.pdbx_seq_one_letter_code
_entity_poly.pdbx_strand_id
1 'polypeptide(L)'
;MNHEHPEFLWYNGKIVPWDNVTIHATVIPSLTSSVFEGIRAYWNPDEGRLYGFRFREHYERFADSIKLMRMNVPYSVDEFVD
;
A
#
# COMPACT_ATOMS: atom_id res chain seq x y z
N MET A 1 -9.81 -20.52 -7.07
CA MET A 1 -10.50 -19.30 -6.65
C MET A 1 -10.00 -18.15 -7.50
N ASN A 2 -10.88 -17.54 -8.28
CA ASN A 2 -10.49 -16.42 -9.13
C ASN A 2 -10.50 -15.14 -8.33
N HIS A 3 -9.31 -14.66 -8.01
CA HIS A 3 -9.17 -13.33 -7.46
C HIS A 3 -8.82 -12.37 -8.60
N GLU A 4 -9.71 -11.43 -8.84
CA GLU A 4 -9.37 -10.34 -9.70
C GLU A 4 -8.29 -9.50 -9.00
N HIS A 5 -7.25 -9.17 -9.73
CA HIS A 5 -6.21 -8.29 -9.24
C HIS A 5 -6.33 -6.92 -9.91
N PRO A 6 -5.79 -5.87 -9.32
CA PRO A 6 -5.77 -4.56 -9.96
C PRO A 6 -4.91 -4.59 -11.23
N GLU A 7 -5.20 -3.68 -12.13
CA GLU A 7 -4.43 -3.51 -13.36
C GLU A 7 -3.05 -2.93 -13.09
N PHE A 8 -2.98 -2.04 -12.11
CA PHE A 8 -1.75 -1.35 -11.73
C PHE A 8 -1.54 -1.44 -10.21
N LEU A 9 -0.30 -1.24 -9.79
CA LEU A 9 0.01 -1.08 -8.38
C LEU A 9 1.15 -0.08 -8.20
N TRP A 10 1.26 0.44 -6.98
CA TRP A 10 2.36 1.32 -6.60
C TRP A 10 3.51 0.46 -6.08
N TYR A 11 4.69 0.63 -6.67
CA TYR A 11 5.87 -0.12 -6.28
C TYR A 11 7.08 0.80 -6.28
N ASN A 12 7.70 0.96 -5.13
CA ASN A 12 8.89 1.79 -4.94
C ASN A 12 8.75 3.20 -5.53
N GLY A 13 7.61 3.84 -5.29
CA GLY A 13 7.37 5.22 -5.72
C GLY A 13 6.82 5.38 -7.12
N LYS A 14 6.48 4.29 -7.80
CA LYS A 14 5.98 4.34 -9.18
C LYS A 14 4.70 3.52 -9.32
N ILE A 15 3.82 3.97 -10.19
CA ILE A 15 2.65 3.18 -10.61
C ILE A 15 3.11 2.30 -11.78
N VAL A 16 2.99 1.00 -11.60
CA VAL A 16 3.44 0.01 -12.58
C VAL A 16 2.34 -1.01 -12.86
N PRO A 17 2.34 -1.63 -14.06
CA PRO A 17 1.41 -2.71 -14.36
C PRO A 17 1.63 -3.89 -13.40
N TRP A 18 0.54 -4.57 -13.07
CA TRP A 18 0.56 -5.71 -12.16
C TRP A 18 1.62 -6.75 -12.53
N ASP A 19 1.67 -7.13 -13.81
CA ASP A 19 2.57 -8.19 -14.27
C ASP A 19 4.05 -7.81 -14.23
N ASN A 20 4.36 -6.53 -14.07
CA ASN A 20 5.73 -6.05 -14.04
C ASN A 20 6.36 -6.12 -12.64
N VAL A 21 5.59 -6.54 -11.63
CA VAL A 21 6.11 -6.64 -10.26
C VAL A 21 6.23 -8.10 -9.88
N THR A 22 7.46 -8.53 -9.67
CA THR A 22 7.76 -9.85 -9.14
C THR A 22 8.71 -9.72 -7.98
N ILE A 23 8.63 -10.66 -7.04
CA ILE A 23 9.48 -10.67 -5.86
C ILE A 23 10.30 -11.95 -5.89
N HIS A 24 11.60 -11.81 -5.79
CA HIS A 24 12.49 -12.96 -5.76
C HIS A 24 12.25 -13.78 -4.49
N ALA A 25 12.36 -15.10 -4.61
CA ALA A 25 12.12 -16.02 -3.49
C ALA A 25 13.00 -15.74 -2.26
N THR A 26 14.17 -15.16 -2.45
CA THR A 26 15.07 -14.80 -1.35
C THR A 26 14.50 -13.73 -0.41
N VAL A 27 13.46 -13.01 -0.84
CA VAL A 27 12.80 -12.00 -0.01
C VAL A 27 11.82 -12.62 0.99
N ILE A 28 11.36 -13.87 0.76
CA ILE A 28 10.34 -14.51 1.58
C ILE A 28 10.67 -14.49 3.08
N PRO A 29 11.88 -14.82 3.53
CA PRO A 29 12.19 -14.74 4.96
C PRO A 29 12.08 -13.33 5.55
N SER A 30 12.25 -12.29 4.73
CA SER A 30 12.14 -10.90 5.17
C SER A 30 10.71 -10.47 5.45
N LEU A 31 9.71 -11.21 4.97
CA LEU A 31 8.30 -10.87 5.18
C LEU A 31 7.89 -10.91 6.65
N THR A 32 8.62 -11.65 7.49
CA THR A 32 8.40 -11.67 8.94
C THR A 32 8.75 -10.33 9.60
N SER A 33 9.51 -9.49 8.92
CA SER A 33 9.92 -8.15 9.37
C SER A 33 9.20 -7.05 8.59
N SER A 34 8.05 -7.35 8.02
CA SER A 34 7.27 -6.37 7.26
C SER A 34 6.21 -5.70 8.13
N VAL A 35 5.74 -4.54 7.69
CA VAL A 35 4.59 -3.85 8.26
C VAL A 35 3.53 -3.66 7.17
N PHE A 36 2.26 -3.69 7.57
CA PHE A 36 1.17 -3.52 6.61
C PHE A 36 -0.01 -2.78 7.25
N GLU A 37 -0.86 -2.22 6.40
CA GLU A 37 -2.15 -1.64 6.76
C GLU A 37 -3.21 -2.13 5.79
N GLY A 38 -4.40 -2.42 6.32
CA GLY A 38 -5.56 -2.74 5.50
C GLY A 38 -6.43 -1.51 5.33
N ILE A 39 -6.46 -0.93 4.15
CA ILE A 39 -7.22 0.28 3.86
C ILE A 39 -8.39 -0.09 2.95
N ARG A 40 -9.60 0.30 3.36
CA ARG A 40 -10.80 0.08 2.56
C ARG A 40 -11.12 1.30 1.72
N ALA A 41 -11.60 1.05 0.52
CA ALA A 41 -12.10 2.09 -0.36
C ALA A 41 -13.47 1.68 -0.89
N TYR A 42 -14.32 2.67 -1.10
CA TYR A 42 -15.70 2.46 -1.51
C TYR A 42 -15.99 3.28 -2.76
N TRP A 43 -16.54 2.61 -3.76
CA TRP A 43 -16.94 3.24 -5.00
C TRP A 43 -18.29 3.91 -4.84
N ASN A 44 -18.39 5.18 -5.24
CA ASN A 44 -19.64 5.90 -5.31
C ASN A 44 -20.04 6.06 -6.79
N PRO A 45 -21.01 5.29 -7.28
CA PRO A 45 -21.39 5.35 -8.69
C PRO A 45 -22.08 6.66 -9.08
N ASP A 46 -22.74 7.33 -8.14
CA ASP A 46 -23.41 8.59 -8.40
C ASP A 46 -22.43 9.72 -8.68
N GLU A 47 -21.28 9.70 -8.02
CA GLU A 47 -20.24 10.70 -8.19
C GLU A 47 -19.11 10.23 -9.12
N GLY A 48 -19.07 8.95 -9.45
CA GLY A 48 -17.99 8.37 -10.24
C GLY A 48 -16.64 8.45 -9.53
N ARG A 49 -16.62 8.30 -8.21
CA ARG A 49 -15.42 8.44 -7.39
C ARG A 49 -15.23 7.26 -6.45
N LEU A 50 -13.97 6.96 -6.19
CA LEU A 50 -13.55 6.00 -5.18
C LEU A 50 -13.13 6.76 -3.93
N TYR A 51 -13.73 6.41 -2.80
CA TYR A 51 -13.42 7.03 -1.52
C TYR A 51 -12.61 6.07 -0.65
N GLY A 52 -11.42 6.50 -0.26
CA GLY A 52 -10.61 5.79 0.72
C GLY A 52 -11.10 6.09 2.13
N PHE A 53 -11.36 5.04 2.91
CA PHE A 53 -11.87 5.18 4.27
C PHE A 53 -10.73 5.46 5.24
N ARG A 54 -10.78 6.62 5.90
CA ARG A 54 -9.78 7.06 6.89
C ARG A 54 -8.34 6.92 6.38
N PHE A 55 -8.11 7.39 5.17
CA PHE A 55 -6.85 7.20 4.47
C PHE A 55 -5.66 7.74 5.27
N ARG A 56 -5.79 8.98 5.76
CA ARG A 56 -4.71 9.63 6.51
C ARG A 56 -4.42 8.90 7.83
N GLU A 57 -5.45 8.51 8.58
CA GLU A 57 -5.28 7.80 9.84
C GLU A 57 -4.58 6.45 9.65
N HIS A 58 -4.89 5.74 8.56
CA HIS A 58 -4.20 4.50 8.21
C HIS A 58 -2.72 4.74 7.93
N TYR A 59 -2.39 5.80 7.18
CA TYR A 59 -1.00 6.10 6.89
C TYR A 59 -0.25 6.65 8.09
N GLU A 60 -0.91 7.37 8.99
CA GLU A 60 -0.31 7.79 10.27
C GLU A 60 0.06 6.58 11.12
N ARG A 61 -0.85 5.61 11.24
CA ARG A 61 -0.59 4.37 11.96
C ARG A 61 0.48 3.53 11.26
N PHE A 62 0.48 3.51 9.96
CA PHE A 62 1.51 2.85 9.17
C PHE A 62 2.89 3.45 9.44
N ALA A 63 2.99 4.78 9.49
CA ALA A 63 4.22 5.47 9.83
C ALA A 63 4.70 5.12 11.24
N ASP A 64 3.79 5.00 12.21
CA ASP A 64 4.13 4.56 13.57
C ASP A 64 4.67 3.14 13.58
N SER A 65 4.06 2.23 12.82
CA SER A 65 4.53 0.84 12.68
C SER A 65 5.93 0.78 12.07
N ILE A 66 6.17 1.58 11.04
CA ILE A 66 7.48 1.69 10.40
C ILE A 66 8.53 2.14 11.42
N LYS A 67 8.20 3.16 12.22
CA LYS A 67 9.08 3.68 13.26
C LYS A 67 9.39 2.65 14.34
N LEU A 68 8.38 1.91 14.78
CA LEU A 68 8.54 0.85 15.78
C LEU A 68 9.46 -0.25 15.29
N MET A 69 9.40 -0.58 14.03
CA MET A 69 10.26 -1.59 13.40
C MET A 69 11.63 -1.02 12.97
N ARG A 70 11.88 0.26 13.22
CA ARG A 70 13.12 0.96 12.87
C ARG A 70 13.44 0.86 11.37
N MET A 71 12.42 0.85 10.55
CA MET A 71 12.57 0.87 9.10
C MET A 71 12.81 2.29 8.61
N ASN A 72 13.56 2.40 7.53
CA ASN A 72 13.80 3.68 6.87
C ASN A 72 13.03 3.72 5.55
N VAL A 73 11.95 4.50 5.55
CA VAL A 73 11.09 4.65 4.37
C VAL A 73 11.15 6.13 3.94
N PRO A 74 11.52 6.41 2.68
CA PRO A 74 11.77 7.78 2.21
C PRO A 74 10.51 8.57 1.86
N TYR A 75 9.34 8.18 2.38
CA TYR A 75 8.07 8.82 2.08
C TYR A 75 7.37 9.25 3.36
N SER A 76 6.81 10.46 3.37
CA SER A 76 6.00 10.99 4.47
C SER A 76 4.54 10.52 4.33
N VAL A 77 3.77 10.72 5.42
CA VAL A 77 2.32 10.48 5.38
C VAL A 77 1.66 11.30 4.28
N ASP A 78 2.03 12.57 4.14
CA ASP A 78 1.46 13.44 3.11
C ASP A 78 1.75 12.93 1.71
N GLU A 79 2.95 12.42 1.45
CA GLU A 79 3.30 11.83 0.16
C GLU A 79 2.50 10.56 -0.14
N PHE A 80 2.24 9.73 0.87
CA PHE A 80 1.40 8.54 0.69
C PHE A 80 -0.07 8.90 0.42
N VAL A 81 -0.59 9.93 1.06
CA VAL A 81 -1.97 10.34 0.91
C VAL A 81 -2.21 11.02 -0.44
N ASP A 82 -1.24 11.73 -0.96
CA ASP A 82 -1.29 12.31 -2.29
C ASP A 82 -1.08 11.20 -3.34
#